data_2fd9448edfd3e0f691ea4dfd6a8a7dc1
#
_entry.id   2fd9448edfd3e0f691ea4dfd6a8a7dc1
#
_cell.length_a   1.000
_cell.length_b   1.000
_cell.length_c   1.000
_cell.angle_alpha   90.00
_cell.angle_beta   90.00
_cell.angle_gamma   90.00
#
_symmetry.space_group_name_H-M   'P 1'
#
loop_
_entity.id
_entity.type
_entity.pdbx_description
1 polymer ?
#
loop_
_entity_poly.entity_id
_entity_poly.type
_entity_poly.pdbx_seq_one_letter_code
_entity_poly.pdbx_strand_id
1 'polypeptide(L)'
;RLVVGVLYPINENEKDLYSEQVIYLPEIWNTHCGFDFERKETPPPLIKNNYITFGSFNNPAKINENVIDCWSNILKRVKDSKLIIKCSDDKKKFDRIENLMEKKGVLDSVIFHKRLENKKDHLNLYNEIDIALDTFPYNGVTTSFEAIWMGVPVLTMAGYNFNSRCGE
;
A
#
# COMPACT_ATOMS: atom_id res chain seq x y z
N ARG A 1 -5.29 5.73 -29.87
CA ARG A 1 -4.72 5.21 -28.60
C ARG A 1 -5.73 4.27 -27.98
N LEU A 2 -5.24 3.29 -27.20
CA LEU A 2 -6.05 2.30 -26.50
C LEU A 2 -5.79 2.38 -25.01
N VAL A 3 -6.85 2.23 -24.21
CA VAL A 3 -6.76 1.96 -22.77
C VAL A 3 -7.27 0.55 -22.55
N VAL A 4 -6.49 -0.26 -21.87
CA VAL A 4 -6.86 -1.64 -21.52
C VAL A 4 -7.30 -1.65 -20.06
N GLY A 5 -8.45 -2.24 -19.79
CA GLY A 5 -8.98 -2.34 -18.45
C GLY A 5 -9.81 -3.61 -18.27
N VAL A 6 -10.39 -3.75 -17.10
CA VAL A 6 -11.44 -4.71 -16.78
C VAL A 6 -12.59 -3.95 -16.09
N LEU A 7 -13.75 -4.60 -15.95
CA LEU A 7 -14.94 -3.95 -15.39
C LEU A 7 -14.74 -3.31 -14.02
N TYR A 8 -13.87 -3.86 -13.19
CA TYR A 8 -13.63 -3.33 -11.84
C TYR A 8 -12.87 -2.00 -11.82
N PRO A 9 -11.72 -1.84 -12.53
CA PRO A 9 -11.02 -0.55 -12.54
C PRO A 9 -11.71 0.51 -13.40
N ILE A 10 -12.40 0.12 -14.48
CA ILE A 10 -13.09 1.05 -15.39
C ILE A 10 -14.54 0.56 -15.58
N ASN A 11 -15.48 1.28 -14.99
CA ASN A 11 -16.90 0.99 -15.16
C ASN A 11 -17.39 1.41 -16.54
N GLU A 12 -18.47 0.77 -17.00
CA GLU A 12 -19.15 1.15 -18.27
C GLU A 12 -19.50 2.65 -18.33
N ASN A 13 -19.94 3.21 -17.20
CA ASN A 13 -20.30 4.63 -17.09
C ASN A 13 -19.11 5.59 -17.13
N GLU A 14 -17.89 5.08 -17.08
CA GLU A 14 -16.67 5.88 -17.11
C GLU A 14 -15.99 5.89 -18.47
N LYS A 15 -16.49 5.14 -19.44
CA LYS A 15 -15.92 5.07 -20.80
C LYS A 15 -15.80 6.44 -21.44
N ASP A 16 -16.79 7.29 -21.25
CA ASP A 16 -16.85 8.61 -21.84
C ASP A 16 -15.84 9.61 -21.22
N LEU A 17 -15.20 9.24 -20.08
CA LEU A 17 -14.13 10.01 -19.47
C LEU A 17 -12.77 9.81 -20.16
N TYR A 18 -12.67 8.83 -21.06
CA TYR A 18 -11.47 8.50 -21.80
C TYR A 18 -11.58 8.98 -23.25
N SER A 19 -10.56 9.66 -23.74
CA SER A 19 -10.42 10.00 -25.17
C SER A 19 -10.01 8.80 -26.03
N GLU A 20 -9.54 7.75 -25.38
CA GLU A 20 -9.08 6.50 -25.97
C GLU A 20 -10.21 5.46 -26.01
N GLN A 21 -10.08 4.51 -26.93
CA GLN A 21 -10.96 3.34 -26.92
C GLN A 21 -10.63 2.42 -25.73
N VAL A 22 -11.60 2.17 -24.86
CA VAL A 22 -11.47 1.25 -23.75
C VAL A 22 -11.70 -0.18 -24.22
N ILE A 23 -10.77 -1.08 -23.93
CA ILE A 23 -10.88 -2.51 -24.18
C ILE A 23 -10.89 -3.23 -22.84
N TYR A 24 -11.91 -4.04 -22.59
CA TYR A 24 -12.02 -4.85 -21.39
C TYR A 24 -11.37 -6.22 -21.59
N LEU A 25 -10.49 -6.58 -20.68
CA LEU A 25 -9.98 -7.95 -20.59
C LEU A 25 -10.94 -8.80 -19.75
N PRO A 26 -11.03 -10.14 -20.01
CA PRO A 26 -12.04 -10.99 -19.38
C PRO A 26 -11.87 -11.17 -17.88
N GLU A 27 -10.65 -11.07 -17.35
CA GLU A 27 -10.35 -11.37 -15.95
C GLU A 27 -9.62 -10.24 -15.26
N ILE A 28 -8.37 -9.99 -15.62
CA ILE A 28 -7.52 -8.99 -14.99
C ILE A 28 -6.86 -8.05 -16.01
N TRP A 29 -6.72 -6.79 -15.62
CA TRP A 29 -6.06 -5.78 -16.46
C TRP A 29 -4.54 -5.79 -16.30
N ASN A 30 -4.03 -6.38 -15.22
CA ASN A 30 -2.61 -6.40 -14.89
C ASN A 30 -2.25 -7.73 -14.22
N THR A 31 -1.05 -8.20 -14.48
CA THR A 31 -0.49 -9.41 -13.88
C THR A 31 0.97 -9.18 -13.53
N HIS A 32 1.48 -9.96 -12.60
CA HIS A 32 2.88 -9.90 -12.19
C HIS A 32 3.56 -11.25 -12.50
N CYS A 33 4.72 -11.20 -13.13
CA CYS A 33 5.50 -12.40 -13.49
C CYS A 33 6.23 -13.07 -12.31
N GLY A 34 6.02 -12.55 -11.10
CA GLY A 34 6.75 -12.98 -9.92
C GLY A 34 8.05 -12.19 -9.70
N PHE A 35 8.74 -12.58 -8.67
CA PHE A 35 10.04 -12.00 -8.32
C PHE A 35 11.10 -13.12 -8.38
N ASP A 36 12.28 -12.80 -8.88
CA ASP A 36 13.47 -13.66 -8.80
C ASP A 36 14.02 -13.65 -7.37
N PHE A 37 13.21 -14.22 -6.48
CA PHE A 37 13.45 -14.23 -5.05
C PHE A 37 12.69 -15.39 -4.41
N GLU A 38 13.41 -16.30 -3.80
CA GLU A 38 12.83 -17.39 -3.03
C GLU A 38 12.34 -16.85 -1.67
N ARG A 39 11.01 -16.80 -1.52
CA ARG A 39 10.39 -16.40 -0.27
C ARG A 39 10.63 -17.47 0.79
N LYS A 40 11.15 -17.06 1.93
CA LYS A 40 11.14 -17.91 3.13
C LYS A 40 9.83 -17.69 3.87
N GLU A 41 9.12 -18.77 4.15
CA GLU A 41 7.95 -18.70 5.01
C GLU A 41 8.37 -18.31 6.43
N THR A 42 7.81 -17.24 6.92
CA THR A 42 8.01 -16.74 8.28
C THR A 42 6.66 -16.65 8.99
N PRO A 43 6.58 -16.98 10.28
CA PRO A 43 5.38 -16.72 11.03
C PRO A 43 5.04 -15.21 11.03
N PRO A 44 3.76 -14.84 11.07
CA PRO A 44 3.37 -13.45 11.22
C PRO A 44 4.02 -12.78 12.44
N PRO A 45 4.49 -11.53 12.32
CA PRO A 45 5.11 -10.82 13.45
C PRO A 45 4.28 -10.79 14.72
N LEU A 46 2.96 -10.74 14.60
CA LEU A 46 2.01 -10.79 15.70
C LEU A 46 2.29 -11.94 16.70
N ILE A 47 2.70 -13.12 16.19
CA ILE A 47 2.96 -14.30 17.03
C ILE A 47 4.13 -14.02 17.98
N LYS A 48 5.14 -13.30 17.55
CA LYS A 48 6.32 -12.95 18.34
C LYS A 48 6.09 -11.67 19.17
N ASN A 49 5.46 -10.67 18.55
CA ASN A 49 5.37 -9.32 19.12
C ASN A 49 4.19 -9.17 20.08
N ASN A 50 3.16 -10.02 19.95
CA ASN A 50 1.89 -9.94 20.67
C ASN A 50 1.11 -8.63 20.43
N TYR A 51 1.39 -7.96 19.31
CA TYR A 51 0.65 -6.81 18.78
C TYR A 51 0.71 -6.82 17.25
N ILE A 52 -0.28 -6.18 16.62
CA ILE A 52 -0.33 -6.08 15.15
C ILE A 52 0.64 -5.01 14.65
N THR A 53 1.42 -5.37 13.63
CA THR A 53 2.25 -4.45 12.89
C THR A 53 1.64 -4.22 11.51
N PHE A 54 1.16 -3.01 11.27
CA PHE A 54 0.76 -2.56 9.94
C PHE A 54 1.98 -2.09 9.15
N GLY A 55 1.87 -2.08 7.82
CA GLY A 55 2.93 -1.51 6.99
C GLY A 55 2.40 -0.83 5.74
N SER A 56 3.07 0.21 5.28
CA SER A 56 2.82 0.81 3.97
C SER A 56 4.14 1.14 3.29
N PHE A 57 4.40 0.44 2.18
CA PHE A 57 5.62 0.60 1.41
C PHE A 57 5.37 1.30 0.07
N ASN A 58 4.19 1.91 -0.05
CA ASN A 58 3.81 2.76 -1.18
C ASN A 58 4.72 3.99 -1.30
N ASN A 59 4.70 4.62 -2.48
CA ASN A 59 5.39 5.88 -2.68
C ASN A 59 4.83 6.94 -1.70
N PRO A 60 5.66 7.61 -0.88
CA PRO A 60 5.22 8.62 0.07
C PRO A 60 4.42 9.79 -0.53
N ALA A 61 4.56 10.03 -1.83
CA ALA A 61 3.76 11.03 -2.54
C ALA A 61 2.26 10.68 -2.58
N LYS A 62 1.89 9.40 -2.44
CA LYS A 62 0.50 8.94 -2.37
C LYS A 62 -0.12 9.11 -0.97
N ILE A 63 0.69 9.31 0.06
CA ILE A 63 0.24 9.45 1.44
C ILE A 63 -0.25 10.88 1.65
N ASN A 64 -1.54 11.10 1.50
CA ASN A 64 -2.23 12.37 1.71
C ASN A 64 -2.83 12.46 3.13
N GLU A 65 -3.45 13.59 3.47
CA GLU A 65 -4.01 13.81 4.82
C GLU A 65 -5.13 12.82 5.15
N ASN A 66 -5.99 12.46 4.19
CA ASN A 66 -7.07 11.50 4.42
C ASN A 66 -6.52 10.10 4.73
N VAL A 67 -5.42 9.70 4.07
CA VAL A 67 -4.70 8.46 4.37
C VAL A 67 -4.14 8.49 5.79
N ILE A 68 -3.49 9.60 6.17
CA ILE A 68 -2.97 9.80 7.54
C ILE A 68 -4.10 9.73 8.57
N ASP A 69 -5.24 10.36 8.30
CA ASP A 69 -6.39 10.34 9.20
C ASP A 69 -6.94 8.92 9.39
N CYS A 70 -7.09 8.19 8.30
CA CYS A 70 -7.53 6.80 8.34
C CYS A 70 -6.57 5.92 9.15
N TRP A 71 -5.28 5.97 8.85
CA TRP A 71 -4.27 5.16 9.52
C TRP A 71 -4.12 5.54 11.00
N SER A 72 -4.21 6.83 11.33
CA SER A 72 -4.20 7.29 12.72
C SER A 72 -5.39 6.75 13.51
N ASN A 73 -6.57 6.67 12.89
CA ASN A 73 -7.75 6.07 13.51
C ASN A 73 -7.60 4.55 13.72
N ILE A 74 -6.93 3.85 12.78
CA ILE A 74 -6.60 2.43 12.94
C ILE A 74 -5.70 2.25 14.16
N LEU A 75 -4.59 3.00 14.24
CA LEU A 75 -3.63 2.91 15.33
C LEU A 75 -4.25 3.20 16.71
N LYS A 76 -5.21 4.14 16.77
CA LYS A 76 -5.93 4.46 18.01
C LYS A 76 -6.92 3.38 18.45
N ARG A 77 -7.47 2.61 17.49
CA ARG A 77 -8.46 1.57 17.77
C ARG A 77 -7.83 0.20 18.00
N VAL A 78 -6.70 -0.09 17.38
CA VAL A 78 -5.99 -1.36 17.54
C VAL A 78 -4.90 -1.16 18.58
N LYS A 79 -5.17 -1.67 19.79
CA LYS A 79 -4.29 -1.49 20.94
C LYS A 79 -2.86 -1.96 20.65
N ASP A 80 -1.88 -1.17 21.08
CA ASP A 80 -0.45 -1.44 21.02
C ASP A 80 0.11 -1.64 19.58
N SER A 81 -0.74 -1.47 18.54
CA SER A 81 -0.32 -1.64 17.15
C SER A 81 0.75 -0.65 16.71
N LYS A 82 1.55 -1.05 15.74
CA LYS A 82 2.59 -0.24 15.11
C LYS A 82 2.32 -0.09 13.61
N LEU A 83 2.85 0.95 13.02
CA LEU A 83 2.82 1.19 11.58
C LEU A 83 4.23 1.44 11.05
N ILE A 84 4.71 0.59 10.16
CA ILE A 84 5.97 0.79 9.45
C ILE A 84 5.68 1.52 8.13
N ILE A 85 6.30 2.68 7.93
CA ILE A 85 6.22 3.44 6.69
C ILE A 85 7.59 3.46 6.04
N LYS A 86 7.68 3.00 4.79
CA LYS A 86 8.89 3.13 4.00
C LYS A 86 8.99 4.56 3.46
N CYS A 87 10.03 5.27 3.85
CA CYS A 87 10.32 6.62 3.41
C CYS A 87 11.10 6.66 2.10
N SER A 88 11.00 7.77 1.40
CA SER A 88 11.92 8.12 0.32
C SER A 88 13.11 8.88 0.91
N ASP A 89 14.18 9.03 0.12
CA ASP A 89 15.33 9.86 0.49
C ASP A 89 15.00 11.38 0.50
N ASP A 90 13.78 11.72 0.07
CA ASP A 90 13.27 13.10 0.09
C ASP A 90 12.85 13.49 1.51
N LYS A 91 13.74 14.23 2.19
CA LYS A 91 13.53 14.69 3.55
C LYS A 91 12.22 15.48 3.72
N LYS A 92 11.83 16.29 2.72
CA LYS A 92 10.60 17.10 2.83
C LYS A 92 9.34 16.24 2.90
N LYS A 93 9.32 15.13 2.14
CA LYS A 93 8.18 14.19 2.21
C LYS A 93 8.14 13.44 3.52
N PHE A 94 9.31 13.07 4.05
CA PHE A 94 9.43 12.46 5.35
C PHE A 94 8.90 13.40 6.45
N ASP A 95 9.48 14.59 6.56
CA ASP A 95 9.13 15.59 7.58
C ASP A 95 7.61 15.92 7.54
N ARG A 96 7.01 15.96 6.34
CA ARG A 96 5.58 16.18 6.19
C ARG A 96 4.75 15.06 6.82
N ILE A 97 5.08 13.80 6.55
CA ILE A 97 4.34 12.65 7.10
C ILE A 97 4.53 12.59 8.61
N GLU A 98 5.75 12.75 9.10
CA GLU A 98 6.09 12.79 10.52
C GLU A 98 5.28 13.85 11.27
N ASN A 99 5.31 15.10 10.80
CA ASN A 99 4.53 16.20 11.38
C ASN A 99 3.01 15.94 11.39
N LEU A 100 2.48 15.28 10.36
CA LEU A 100 1.06 14.94 10.33
C LEU A 100 0.72 13.84 11.35
N MET A 101 1.57 12.80 11.48
CA MET A 101 1.39 11.74 12.48
C MET A 101 1.52 12.28 13.92
N GLU A 102 2.43 13.24 14.14
CA GLU A 102 2.59 13.93 15.42
C GLU A 102 1.32 14.74 15.78
N LYS A 103 0.80 15.53 14.83
CA LYS A 103 -0.47 16.28 15.03
C LYS A 103 -1.66 15.38 15.34
N LYS A 104 -1.65 14.15 14.84
CA LYS A 104 -2.68 13.14 15.14
C LYS A 104 -2.43 12.40 16.46
N GLY A 105 -1.29 12.63 17.13
CA GLY A 105 -0.94 12.01 18.41
C GLY A 105 -0.67 10.51 18.31
N VAL A 106 -0.11 10.05 17.18
CA VAL A 106 0.19 8.62 16.94
C VAL A 106 1.65 8.38 16.54
N LEU A 107 2.49 9.39 16.59
CA LEU A 107 3.89 9.30 16.12
C LEU A 107 4.67 8.19 16.83
N ASP A 108 4.47 7.98 18.13
CA ASP A 108 5.12 6.91 18.92
C ASP A 108 4.75 5.48 18.45
N SER A 109 3.69 5.36 17.67
CA SER A 109 3.26 4.10 17.06
C SER A 109 3.75 3.94 15.63
N VAL A 110 4.50 4.90 15.08
CA VAL A 110 4.98 4.88 13.70
C VAL A 110 6.49 4.65 13.65
N ILE A 111 6.89 3.72 12.82
CA ILE A 111 8.30 3.38 12.56
C ILE A 111 8.60 3.77 11.12
N PHE A 112 9.56 4.68 10.94
CA PHE A 112 9.99 5.08 9.62
C PHE A 112 11.20 4.25 9.18
N HIS A 113 11.02 3.54 8.06
CA HIS A 113 12.09 2.77 7.46
C HIS A 113 12.68 3.52 6.27
N LYS A 114 14.00 3.65 6.21
CA LYS A 114 14.68 4.26 5.06
C LYS A 114 14.45 3.45 3.78
N ARG A 115 14.59 4.10 2.63
CA ARG A 115 14.60 3.39 1.36
C ARG A 115 15.71 2.35 1.35
N LEU A 116 15.37 1.15 0.89
CA LEU A 116 16.31 0.06 0.65
C LEU A 116 16.65 0.03 -0.84
N GLU A 117 17.94 -0.02 -1.15
CA GLU A 117 18.42 -0.07 -2.53
C GLU A 117 18.29 -1.48 -3.11
N ASN A 118 18.51 -2.48 -2.27
CA ASN A 118 18.44 -3.88 -2.66
C ASN A 118 16.97 -4.34 -2.66
N LYS A 119 16.51 -4.90 -3.80
CA LYS A 119 15.15 -5.41 -3.96
C LYS A 119 14.83 -6.55 -2.99
N LYS A 120 15.81 -7.42 -2.70
CA LYS A 120 15.65 -8.54 -1.76
C LYS A 120 15.40 -8.04 -0.34
N ASP A 121 16.16 -7.03 0.09
CA ASP A 121 16.00 -6.44 1.42
C ASP A 121 14.66 -5.71 1.51
N HIS A 122 14.25 -5.04 0.44
CA HIS A 122 12.93 -4.44 0.35
C HIS A 122 11.80 -5.47 0.48
N LEU A 123 11.88 -6.61 -0.20
CA LEU A 123 10.89 -7.67 -0.07
C LEU A 123 10.92 -8.29 1.33
N ASN A 124 12.11 -8.49 1.92
CA ASN A 124 12.23 -9.02 3.27
C ASN A 124 11.56 -8.12 4.33
N LEU A 125 11.44 -6.81 4.09
CA LEU A 125 10.76 -5.89 5.00
C LEU A 125 9.27 -6.27 5.20
N TYR A 126 8.64 -6.91 4.23
CA TYR A 126 7.26 -7.42 4.39
C TYR A 126 7.13 -8.49 5.48
N ASN A 127 8.23 -9.18 5.85
CA ASN A 127 8.22 -10.12 6.97
C ASN A 127 8.10 -9.43 8.35
N GLU A 128 8.21 -8.11 8.40
CA GLU A 128 8.09 -7.31 9.62
C GLU A 128 6.66 -6.78 9.86
N ILE A 129 5.73 -7.05 8.93
CA ILE A 129 4.36 -6.56 9.01
C ILE A 129 3.35 -7.71 8.91
N ASP A 130 2.22 -7.55 9.60
CA ASP A 130 1.09 -8.49 9.57
C ASP A 130 0.07 -8.14 8.47
N ILE A 131 -0.16 -6.85 8.24
CA ILE A 131 -1.14 -6.32 7.29
C ILE A 131 -0.54 -5.12 6.56
N ALA A 132 -0.59 -5.14 5.23
CA ALA A 132 -0.23 -4.00 4.41
C ALA A 132 -1.43 -3.03 4.28
N LEU A 133 -1.20 -1.75 4.58
CA LEU A 133 -2.19 -0.68 4.37
C LEU A 133 -1.92 0.00 3.03
N ASP A 134 -2.90 -0.05 2.16
CA ASP A 134 -2.84 0.62 0.87
C ASP A 134 -3.14 2.12 1.00
N THR A 135 -2.73 2.88 -0.01
CA THR A 135 -3.02 4.32 -0.12
C THR A 135 -4.27 4.55 -0.96
N PHE A 136 -4.94 5.67 -0.72
CA PHE A 136 -6.11 6.10 -1.46
C PHE A 136 -6.14 7.63 -1.64
N PRO A 137 -6.78 8.19 -2.65
CA PRO A 137 -7.52 7.53 -3.74
C PRO A 137 -6.63 6.90 -4.82
N TYR A 138 -5.31 6.90 -4.67
CA TYR A 138 -4.38 6.30 -5.59
C TYR A 138 -3.76 5.04 -4.98
N ASN A 139 -4.31 3.89 -5.35
CA ASN A 139 -3.90 2.60 -4.80
C ASN A 139 -2.48 2.19 -5.21
N GLY A 140 -1.93 1.25 -4.46
CA GLY A 140 -0.78 0.45 -4.87
C GLY A 140 -1.19 -0.54 -5.96
N VAL A 141 -0.24 -0.89 -6.82
CA VAL A 141 -0.34 -1.99 -7.79
C VAL A 141 0.82 -2.93 -7.54
N THR A 142 2.03 -2.54 -7.96
CA THR A 142 3.25 -3.33 -7.71
C THR A 142 3.45 -3.60 -6.21
N THR A 143 3.19 -2.60 -5.35
CA THR A 143 3.33 -2.73 -3.90
C THR A 143 2.34 -3.75 -3.32
N SER A 144 1.12 -3.83 -3.87
CA SER A 144 0.15 -4.84 -3.47
C SER A 144 0.56 -6.24 -3.92
N PHE A 145 1.09 -6.38 -5.14
CA PHE A 145 1.68 -7.65 -5.59
C PHE A 145 2.87 -8.08 -4.72
N GLU A 146 3.74 -7.15 -4.33
CA GLU A 146 4.85 -7.43 -3.43
C GLU A 146 4.35 -7.97 -2.08
N ALA A 147 3.35 -7.32 -1.48
CA ALA A 147 2.76 -7.74 -0.22
C ALA A 147 2.16 -9.15 -0.32
N ILE A 148 1.32 -9.40 -1.33
CA ILE A 148 0.66 -10.70 -1.55
C ILE A 148 1.71 -11.78 -1.83
N TRP A 149 2.72 -11.49 -2.67
CA TRP A 149 3.84 -12.41 -2.93
C TRP A 149 4.56 -12.80 -1.64
N MET A 150 4.75 -11.86 -0.75
CA MET A 150 5.37 -12.09 0.56
C MET A 150 4.40 -12.68 1.60
N GLY A 151 3.15 -12.98 1.22
CA GLY A 151 2.13 -13.60 2.06
C GLY A 151 1.50 -12.65 3.07
N VAL A 152 1.59 -11.36 2.82
CA VAL A 152 0.99 -10.32 3.64
C VAL A 152 -0.33 -9.86 3.03
N PRO A 153 -1.46 -9.96 3.74
CA PRO A 153 -2.74 -9.46 3.26
C PRO A 153 -2.71 -7.93 3.10
N VAL A 154 -3.39 -7.44 2.06
CA VAL A 154 -3.49 -6.01 1.75
C VAL A 154 -4.88 -5.51 2.11
N LEU A 155 -4.94 -4.47 2.95
CA LEU A 155 -6.17 -3.73 3.20
C LEU A 155 -6.20 -2.51 2.27
N THR A 156 -7.11 -2.52 1.33
CA THR A 156 -7.31 -1.45 0.34
C THR A 156 -8.69 -0.83 0.47
N MET A 157 -8.86 0.35 -0.10
CA MET A 157 -10.15 1.04 -0.18
C MET A 157 -10.54 1.22 -1.64
N ALA A 158 -11.68 0.66 -2.01
CA ALA A 158 -12.29 0.88 -3.32
C ALA A 158 -12.75 2.32 -3.49
N GLY A 159 -12.42 2.91 -4.61
CA GLY A 159 -12.74 4.29 -4.92
C GLY A 159 -13.56 4.47 -6.19
N TYR A 160 -13.54 5.69 -6.73
CA TYR A 160 -14.47 6.13 -7.77
C TYR A 160 -13.89 6.08 -9.20
N ASN A 161 -12.62 5.77 -9.38
CA ASN A 161 -11.98 5.71 -10.71
C ASN A 161 -10.95 4.60 -10.79
N PHE A 162 -10.37 4.38 -11.97
CA PHE A 162 -9.38 3.34 -12.23
C PHE A 162 -8.28 3.29 -11.16
N ASN A 163 -7.60 4.41 -10.91
CA ASN A 163 -6.47 4.45 -9.98
C ASN A 163 -6.86 4.15 -8.52
N SER A 164 -8.11 4.37 -8.17
CA SER A 164 -8.64 4.15 -6.83
C SER A 164 -9.33 2.80 -6.66
N ARG A 165 -9.31 1.96 -7.68
CA ARG A 165 -9.81 0.58 -7.69
C ARG A 165 -8.75 -0.45 -8.07
N CYS A 166 -7.49 -0.02 -8.25
CA CYS A 166 -6.41 -0.94 -8.60
C CYS A 166 -6.07 -1.97 -7.51
N GLY A 167 -6.57 -1.77 -6.30
CA GLY A 167 -6.36 -2.67 -5.17
C GLY A 167 -7.48 -3.71 -4.98
N GLU A 168 -8.55 -3.66 -5.78
CA GLU A 168 -9.66 -4.63 -5.76
C GLU A 168 -9.27 -5.97 -6.37
#